data_616938a8c0d51347d079d9e40e798b3a
#
_entry.id   616938a8c0d51347d079d9e40e798b3a
#
_cell.length_a   1.000
_cell.length_b   1.000
_cell.length_c   1.000
_cell.angle_alpha   90.00
_cell.angle_beta   90.00
_cell.angle_gamma   90.00
#
_symmetry.space_group_name_H-M   'P 1'
#
loop_
_entity.id
_entity.type
_entity.pdbx_description
1 polymer ?
#
loop_
_entity_poly.entity_id
_entity_poly.type
_entity_poly.pdbx_seq_one_letter_code
_entity_poly.pdbx_strand_id
1 'polypeptide(L)'
;MKTIGRRVFLKEGFAGALGLAVASGAGLGSLNACSQETEQQLKKAVKTAGSYDVVVAGGGPAGFVAAIAAARQLNSEVNPRLNREGNSRLNREGARQAGTPDAQTPRKRVALIERYGFLGGMATMGYVAPLSVFAFVDKEKDPLHGELVIGGIPWEFVQRLEQMGGAFIEWPKANVDFDIELYKLLMQRMVLEAGVDLYLHSSLIGCELAGNAIEKVFIENKNGLESLEAKRFIDTTGDGDLAWMAGVPMQDNPDGDLQPSSFCFVLSGVDTQSDLLKNCMYHNGLNGPSQCVPVREKLLQLKADGADIPDFGGPWFNNVLHEGSVAVNITRTAADSTDNRNFTDAECRLREEIFLFTDLLRKHFPEFKDCYVSSTAPQAGIRESRRIRGVHTVTGEEYVRAEHYPDSISRGAHPIDMHASKGSEQVRITLKQPAYVPYRALIAPDYPNLLVAGRCISTDRRALASLRVQASCMGTGQAAGVAAAQSIAAGKNVQDIDTDALVRTLREMGAKV
;
A
#
# COMPACT_ATOMS: atom_id res chain seq x y z
N MET A 1 15.90 -4.37 27.94
CA MET A 1 16.07 -5.62 27.17
C MET A 1 16.54 -5.22 25.79
N LYS A 2 17.74 -5.61 25.34
CA LYS A 2 18.23 -5.27 24.00
C LYS A 2 17.41 -6.05 22.98
N THR A 3 16.75 -5.33 22.08
CA THR A 3 15.99 -5.89 20.94
C THR A 3 16.98 -6.64 20.03
N ILE A 4 16.90 -7.95 20.01
CA ILE A 4 17.68 -8.80 19.10
C ILE A 4 17.04 -8.61 17.71
N GLY A 5 17.73 -7.91 16.81
CA GLY A 5 17.23 -7.68 15.45
C GLY A 5 17.14 -9.01 14.67
N ARG A 6 16.19 -9.11 13.73
CA ARG A 6 15.99 -10.27 12.83
C ARG A 6 17.25 -10.68 12.03
N ARG A 7 18.26 -9.81 11.91
CA ARG A 7 19.63 -10.17 11.44
C ARG A 7 20.24 -11.29 12.28
N VAL A 8 19.94 -11.31 13.57
CA VAL A 8 20.39 -12.33 14.52
C VAL A 8 19.52 -13.58 14.40
N PHE A 9 18.24 -13.45 14.00
CA PHE A 9 17.35 -14.60 13.87
C PHE A 9 17.75 -15.55 12.71
N LEU A 10 18.20 -15.03 11.57
CA LEU A 10 18.78 -15.89 10.51
C LEU A 10 20.18 -16.42 10.88
N LYS A 11 20.96 -15.69 11.70
CA LYS A 11 22.26 -16.17 12.20
C LYS A 11 22.17 -17.03 13.45
N GLU A 12 21.24 -16.74 14.37
CA GLU A 12 21.17 -17.37 15.69
C GLU A 12 19.88 -18.19 15.93
N GLY A 13 18.76 -17.84 15.30
CA GLY A 13 17.49 -18.53 15.49
C GLY A 13 17.40 -19.88 14.79
N PHE A 14 18.01 -20.01 13.60
CA PHE A 14 18.14 -21.30 12.91
C PHE A 14 19.15 -22.22 13.62
N ALA A 15 20.22 -21.68 14.21
CA ALA A 15 21.14 -22.44 15.04
C ALA A 15 20.51 -22.87 16.37
N GLY A 16 19.60 -22.07 16.95
CA GLY A 16 18.93 -22.36 18.22
C GLY A 16 17.84 -23.44 18.12
N ALA A 17 17.10 -23.52 17.03
CA ALA A 17 16.03 -24.51 16.86
C ALA A 17 16.55 -25.92 16.55
N LEU A 18 17.72 -26.04 15.92
CA LEU A 18 18.42 -27.32 15.70
C LEU A 18 19.37 -27.71 16.85
N GLY A 19 19.84 -26.73 17.66
CA GLY A 19 20.74 -26.98 18.79
C GLY A 19 20.12 -27.74 19.96
N LEU A 20 18.79 -27.79 20.05
CA LEU A 20 18.08 -28.56 21.10
C LEU A 20 18.01 -30.09 20.82
N ALA A 21 18.38 -30.52 19.62
CA ALA A 21 18.36 -31.95 19.26
C ALA A 21 19.73 -32.66 19.45
N VAL A 22 20.82 -31.96 19.78
CA VAL A 22 22.19 -32.52 19.87
C VAL A 22 22.91 -32.09 21.16
N ALA A 23 22.22 -31.96 22.27
CA ALA A 23 22.84 -31.71 23.56
C ALA A 23 23.26 -33.01 24.26
N SER A 24 24.33 -33.65 23.76
CA SER A 24 25.15 -34.57 24.54
C SER A 24 26.60 -34.56 24.03
N GLY A 25 27.43 -33.74 24.65
CA GLY A 25 28.87 -34.02 24.80
C GLY A 25 29.84 -33.59 23.73
N ALA A 26 29.85 -32.32 23.28
CA ALA A 26 30.97 -31.79 22.49
C ALA A 26 31.29 -30.33 22.87
N GLY A 27 32.60 -30.00 22.96
CA GLY A 27 33.07 -28.71 23.43
C GLY A 27 32.78 -27.53 22.51
N LEU A 28 32.86 -26.30 23.06
CA LEU A 28 32.50 -25.00 22.43
C LEU A 28 33.10 -24.71 21.04
N GLY A 29 34.21 -25.35 20.67
CA GLY A 29 34.85 -25.20 19.37
C GLY A 29 34.14 -25.93 18.22
N SER A 30 33.37 -27.01 18.51
CA SER A 30 32.65 -27.79 17.52
C SER A 30 31.27 -27.20 17.19
N LEU A 31 30.72 -26.38 18.07
CA LEU A 31 29.41 -25.72 17.87
C LEU A 31 29.47 -24.63 16.79
N ASN A 32 30.57 -23.90 16.69
CA ASN A 32 30.75 -22.87 15.65
C ASN A 32 30.92 -23.47 14.23
N ALA A 33 31.66 -24.56 14.13
CA ALA A 33 31.86 -25.27 12.85
C ALA A 33 30.56 -25.93 12.39
N CYS A 34 29.81 -26.58 13.31
CA CYS A 34 28.51 -27.19 13.01
C CYS A 34 27.46 -26.14 12.61
N SER A 35 27.49 -24.94 13.19
CA SER A 35 26.58 -23.85 12.81
C SER A 35 26.86 -23.30 11.41
N GLN A 36 28.12 -23.19 11.01
CA GLN A 36 28.50 -22.74 9.66
C GLN A 36 28.19 -23.76 8.57
N GLU A 37 28.41 -25.05 8.83
CA GLU A 37 28.06 -26.12 7.91
C GLU A 37 26.55 -26.26 7.74
N THR A 38 25.78 -26.11 8.82
CA THR A 38 24.31 -26.13 8.79
C THR A 38 23.75 -24.93 8.03
N GLU A 39 24.32 -23.73 8.23
CA GLU A 39 23.95 -22.52 7.49
C GLU A 39 24.26 -22.66 5.99
N GLN A 40 25.41 -23.24 5.63
CA GLN A 40 25.75 -23.53 4.23
C GLN A 40 24.86 -24.61 3.60
N GLN A 41 24.47 -25.64 4.36
CA GLN A 41 23.55 -26.66 3.88
C GLN A 41 22.14 -26.12 3.69
N LEU A 42 21.66 -25.25 4.59
CA LEU A 42 20.38 -24.56 4.44
C LEU A 42 20.39 -23.59 3.24
N LYS A 43 21.45 -22.83 3.04
CA LYS A 43 21.62 -21.97 1.85
C LYS A 43 21.61 -22.76 0.54
N LYS A 44 22.16 -24.00 0.54
CA LYS A 44 22.12 -24.91 -0.62
C LYS A 44 20.74 -25.57 -0.83
N ALA A 45 19.93 -25.66 0.22
CA ALA A 45 18.58 -26.26 0.15
C ALA A 45 17.51 -25.27 -0.35
N VAL A 46 17.79 -23.95 -0.34
CA VAL A 46 16.85 -22.94 -0.84
C VAL A 46 16.85 -22.95 -2.36
N LYS A 47 15.72 -23.31 -2.94
CA LYS A 47 15.56 -23.31 -4.39
C LYS A 47 15.43 -21.88 -4.91
N THR A 48 16.19 -21.51 -5.94
CA THR A 48 15.96 -20.27 -6.68
C THR A 48 14.71 -20.42 -7.54
N ALA A 49 13.65 -19.68 -7.20
CA ALA A 49 12.39 -19.68 -7.95
C ALA A 49 12.51 -18.87 -9.25
N GLY A 50 13.39 -17.87 -9.28
CA GLY A 50 13.62 -17.09 -10.49
C GLY A 50 14.71 -16.02 -10.33
N SER A 51 15.19 -15.54 -11.49
CA SER A 51 16.08 -14.37 -11.59
C SER A 51 15.40 -13.32 -12.46
N TYR A 52 15.41 -12.08 -11.98
CA TYR A 52 14.63 -10.97 -12.50
C TYR A 52 15.48 -9.72 -12.75
N ASP A 53 14.96 -8.80 -13.52
CA ASP A 53 15.53 -7.44 -13.60
C ASP A 53 15.03 -6.62 -12.38
N VAL A 54 13.75 -6.75 -12.04
CA VAL A 54 13.14 -6.07 -10.88
C VAL A 54 12.29 -7.05 -10.06
N VAL A 55 12.44 -7.01 -8.75
CA VAL A 55 11.53 -7.66 -7.80
C VAL A 55 10.82 -6.58 -6.99
N VAL A 56 9.49 -6.63 -6.99
CA VAL A 56 8.63 -5.76 -6.17
C VAL A 56 8.06 -6.58 -5.01
N ALA A 57 8.29 -6.14 -3.79
CA ALA A 57 7.80 -6.78 -2.57
C ALA A 57 6.57 -6.06 -2.04
N GLY A 58 5.40 -6.71 -2.08
CA GLY A 58 4.10 -6.19 -1.65
C GLY A 58 3.20 -5.74 -2.81
N GLY A 59 2.03 -6.37 -2.95
CA GLY A 59 1.05 -6.13 -4.02
C GLY A 59 -0.02 -5.10 -3.67
N GLY A 60 0.28 -4.13 -2.79
CA GLY A 60 -0.59 -3.00 -2.46
C GLY A 60 -0.67 -1.95 -3.57
N PRO A 61 -1.36 -0.80 -3.33
CA PRO A 61 -1.53 0.26 -4.34
C PRO A 61 -0.23 0.75 -4.98
N ALA A 62 0.86 0.87 -4.22
CA ALA A 62 2.16 1.22 -4.76
C ALA A 62 2.78 0.09 -5.58
N GLY A 63 2.68 -1.16 -5.10
CA GLY A 63 3.41 -2.29 -5.67
C GLY A 63 2.90 -2.73 -7.03
N PHE A 64 1.57 -2.82 -7.21
CA PHE A 64 1.04 -3.20 -8.51
C PHE A 64 1.40 -2.15 -9.59
N VAL A 65 1.34 -0.86 -9.24
CA VAL A 65 1.73 0.21 -10.17
C VAL A 65 3.23 0.18 -10.45
N ALA A 66 4.06 -0.05 -9.41
CA ALA A 66 5.51 -0.15 -9.57
C ALA A 66 5.90 -1.32 -10.49
N ALA A 67 5.28 -2.47 -10.33
CA ALA A 67 5.52 -3.65 -11.16
C ALA A 67 5.13 -3.41 -12.62
N ILE A 68 3.95 -2.83 -12.87
CA ILE A 68 3.49 -2.47 -14.23
C ILE A 68 4.41 -1.42 -14.85
N ALA A 69 4.77 -0.36 -14.11
CA ALA A 69 5.62 0.70 -14.60
C ALA A 69 7.02 0.18 -14.98
N ALA A 70 7.63 -0.65 -14.12
CA ALA A 70 8.90 -1.28 -14.39
C ALA A 70 8.83 -2.19 -15.64
N ALA A 71 7.81 -3.04 -15.74
CA ALA A 71 7.64 -3.95 -16.86
C ALA A 71 7.41 -3.22 -18.18
N ARG A 72 6.56 -2.19 -18.21
CA ARG A 72 6.32 -1.36 -19.40
C ARG A 72 7.57 -0.61 -19.84
N GLN A 73 8.30 0.00 -18.89
CA GLN A 73 9.50 0.78 -19.19
C GLN A 73 10.65 -0.11 -19.68
N LEU A 74 10.89 -1.25 -19.05
CA LEU A 74 11.95 -2.20 -19.42
C LEU A 74 11.72 -2.83 -20.79
N ASN A 75 10.48 -2.99 -21.23
CA ASN A 75 10.09 -3.65 -22.48
C ASN A 75 9.54 -2.68 -23.53
N SER A 76 9.70 -1.36 -23.35
CA SER A 76 9.16 -0.32 -24.25
C SER A 76 9.69 -0.42 -25.69
N GLU A 77 10.94 -0.82 -25.88
CA GLU A 77 11.58 -1.00 -27.18
C GLU A 77 11.13 -2.32 -27.86
N VAL A 78 10.84 -3.36 -27.07
CA VAL A 78 10.44 -4.68 -27.56
C VAL A 78 8.97 -4.71 -27.95
N ASN A 79 8.12 -3.92 -27.29
CA ASN A 79 6.70 -3.82 -27.60
C ASN A 79 6.17 -2.38 -27.46
N PRO A 80 6.33 -1.54 -28.51
CA PRO A 80 5.87 -0.15 -28.49
C PRO A 80 4.35 0.00 -28.27
N ARG A 81 3.56 -1.06 -28.49
CA ARG A 81 2.10 -1.05 -28.30
C ARG A 81 1.67 -1.02 -26.84
N LEU A 82 2.48 -1.58 -25.92
CA LEU A 82 2.20 -1.54 -24.48
C LEU A 82 2.13 -0.10 -23.92
N ASN A 83 2.76 0.86 -24.59
CA ASN A 83 2.74 2.27 -24.20
C ASN A 83 1.63 3.09 -24.89
N ARG A 84 1.02 2.61 -25.97
CA ARG A 84 0.06 3.38 -26.79
C ARG A 84 -1.41 2.98 -26.63
N GLU A 85 -1.71 1.79 -26.12
CA GLU A 85 -3.08 1.26 -26.05
C GLU A 85 -3.74 1.38 -24.68
N GLY A 86 -3.43 2.42 -23.88
CA GLY A 86 -4.27 2.82 -22.74
C GLY A 86 -5.70 3.25 -23.14
N ASN A 87 -6.08 3.19 -24.43
CA ASN A 87 -7.30 3.83 -24.91
C ASN A 87 -8.04 3.10 -26.04
N SER A 88 -8.16 1.79 -26.07
CA SER A 88 -9.34 1.21 -26.77
C SER A 88 -9.41 -0.32 -26.76
N ARG A 89 -10.62 -0.80 -26.47
CA ARG A 89 -11.24 -2.10 -26.76
C ARG A 89 -10.84 -3.29 -25.91
N LEU A 90 -11.65 -3.52 -24.89
CA LEU A 90 -11.97 -4.83 -24.33
C LEU A 90 -12.55 -5.74 -25.45
N ASN A 91 -11.71 -6.40 -26.22
CA ASN A 91 -12.14 -7.51 -27.06
C ASN A 91 -11.58 -8.82 -26.52
N ARG A 92 -12.45 -9.74 -26.16
CA ARG A 92 -12.14 -11.12 -25.70
C ARG A 92 -11.27 -11.92 -26.69
N GLU A 93 -11.07 -11.42 -27.90
CA GLU A 93 -10.25 -12.05 -28.95
C GLU A 93 -8.76 -11.61 -28.93
N GLY A 94 -8.42 -10.48 -28.29
CA GLY A 94 -7.05 -9.94 -28.26
C GLY A 94 -6.05 -10.73 -27.42
N ALA A 95 -6.53 -11.52 -26.45
CA ALA A 95 -5.65 -12.33 -25.58
C ALA A 95 -5.05 -13.56 -26.29
N ARG A 96 -5.54 -13.93 -27.46
CA ARG A 96 -5.04 -15.08 -28.27
C ARG A 96 -4.17 -14.68 -29.46
N GLN A 97 -4.04 -13.38 -29.77
CA GLN A 97 -3.25 -12.88 -30.89
C GLN A 97 -2.15 -11.89 -30.50
N ALA A 98 -1.57 -12.01 -29.32
CA ALA A 98 -0.27 -11.42 -29.08
C ALA A 98 0.74 -12.16 -29.95
N GLY A 99 1.10 -11.53 -31.10
CA GLY A 99 2.09 -12.08 -32.01
C GLY A 99 3.35 -12.44 -31.22
N THR A 100 3.94 -13.59 -31.57
CA THR A 100 5.22 -14.06 -31.02
C THR A 100 6.23 -12.91 -31.04
N PRO A 101 6.82 -12.53 -29.91
CA PRO A 101 7.90 -11.54 -29.90
C PRO A 101 9.03 -12.02 -30.80
N ASP A 102 9.67 -11.07 -31.49
CA ASP A 102 10.88 -11.34 -32.27
C ASP A 102 11.89 -12.05 -31.35
N ALA A 103 12.31 -13.26 -31.71
CA ALA A 103 13.04 -14.21 -30.87
C ALA A 103 14.48 -13.77 -30.51
N GLN A 104 14.89 -12.52 -30.84
CA GLN A 104 16.28 -12.08 -30.74
C GLN A 104 16.61 -11.26 -29.48
N THR A 105 15.64 -10.64 -28.80
CA THR A 105 15.91 -9.91 -27.55
C THR A 105 15.15 -10.56 -26.39
N PRO A 106 15.84 -11.12 -25.39
CA PRO A 106 15.18 -11.72 -24.25
C PRO A 106 14.39 -10.66 -23.48
N ARG A 107 13.10 -10.96 -23.24
CA ARG A 107 12.21 -10.08 -22.48
C ARG A 107 12.77 -9.84 -21.07
N LYS A 108 12.80 -8.59 -20.65
CA LYS A 108 13.12 -8.21 -19.27
C LYS A 108 12.01 -8.67 -18.33
N ARG A 109 12.39 -9.21 -17.20
CA ARG A 109 11.48 -9.87 -16.26
C ARG A 109 11.28 -9.05 -14.99
N VAL A 110 10.03 -8.94 -14.58
CA VAL A 110 9.62 -8.31 -13.32
C VAL A 110 8.81 -9.32 -12.51
N ALA A 111 9.10 -9.45 -11.22
CA ALA A 111 8.29 -10.23 -10.29
C ALA A 111 7.58 -9.31 -9.28
N LEU A 112 6.35 -9.69 -8.91
CA LEU A 112 5.58 -9.07 -7.83
C LEU A 112 5.22 -10.14 -6.78
N ILE A 113 5.65 -9.90 -5.54
CA ILE A 113 5.41 -10.81 -4.40
C ILE A 113 4.27 -10.25 -3.55
N GLU A 114 3.28 -11.10 -3.23
CA GLU A 114 2.19 -10.75 -2.33
C GLU A 114 1.86 -11.92 -1.39
N ARG A 115 1.76 -11.63 -0.09
CA ARG A 115 1.47 -12.65 0.95
C ARG A 115 0.04 -13.17 0.92
N TYR A 116 -0.89 -12.42 0.34
CA TYR A 116 -2.28 -12.79 0.20
C TYR A 116 -2.58 -13.42 -1.17
N GLY A 117 -3.79 -13.99 -1.30
CA GLY A 117 -4.27 -14.58 -2.56
C GLY A 117 -4.78 -13.57 -3.57
N PHE A 118 -4.62 -12.27 -3.33
CA PHE A 118 -5.07 -11.17 -4.19
C PHE A 118 -4.29 -9.89 -3.91
N LEU A 119 -4.33 -8.97 -4.86
CA LEU A 119 -3.67 -7.66 -4.79
C LEU A 119 -4.59 -6.59 -4.16
N GLY A 120 -4.02 -5.45 -3.81
CA GLY A 120 -4.74 -4.24 -3.43
C GLY A 120 -4.38 -3.66 -2.07
N GLY A 121 -3.63 -4.39 -1.24
CA GLY A 121 -3.22 -3.91 0.07
C GLY A 121 -4.40 -3.35 0.87
N MET A 122 -4.29 -2.14 1.43
CA MET A 122 -5.34 -1.59 2.30
C MET A 122 -6.69 -1.36 1.60
N ALA A 123 -6.74 -1.24 0.25
CA ALA A 123 -8.02 -1.17 -0.46
C ALA A 123 -8.83 -2.46 -0.32
N THR A 124 -8.17 -3.60 -0.45
CA THR A 124 -8.81 -4.93 -0.55
C THR A 124 -8.62 -5.78 0.70
N MET A 125 -7.52 -5.56 1.45
CA MET A 125 -7.26 -6.23 2.72
C MET A 125 -7.88 -5.52 3.91
N GLY A 126 -7.88 -4.18 3.89
CA GLY A 126 -8.41 -3.35 4.95
C GLY A 126 -9.79 -2.77 4.65
N TYR A 127 -10.36 -2.99 3.45
CA TYR A 127 -11.60 -2.38 2.95
C TYR A 127 -11.61 -0.85 3.11
N VAL A 128 -10.44 -0.23 2.93
CA VAL A 128 -10.30 1.22 3.05
C VAL A 128 -10.82 1.88 1.78
N ALA A 129 -12.04 2.41 1.86
CA ALA A 129 -12.69 3.17 0.79
C ALA A 129 -13.00 4.60 1.29
N PRO A 130 -13.20 5.58 0.37
CA PRO A 130 -12.95 5.51 -1.07
C PRO A 130 -11.46 5.65 -1.41
N LEU A 131 -11.10 5.54 -2.70
CA LEU A 131 -9.81 6.03 -3.19
C LEU A 131 -9.82 7.56 -3.18
N SER A 132 -9.06 8.17 -2.31
CA SER A 132 -8.99 9.63 -2.14
C SER A 132 -7.57 10.13 -2.38
N VAL A 133 -7.39 11.28 -2.93
CA VAL A 133 -8.11 12.10 -3.89
C VAL A 133 -7.24 12.17 -5.13
N PHE A 134 -7.83 12.09 -6.31
CA PHE A 134 -7.07 12.18 -7.56
C PHE A 134 -6.99 13.60 -8.11
N ALA A 135 -7.88 14.49 -7.67
CA ALA A 135 -7.91 15.88 -8.12
C ALA A 135 -7.89 16.87 -6.95
N PHE A 136 -7.18 17.96 -7.15
CA PHE A 136 -7.19 19.12 -6.26
C PHE A 136 -8.28 20.12 -6.70
N VAL A 137 -9.00 20.67 -5.74
CA VAL A 137 -10.02 21.70 -5.98
C VAL A 137 -9.58 22.98 -5.29
N ASP A 138 -9.29 24.00 -6.09
CA ASP A 138 -9.08 25.37 -5.59
C ASP A 138 -10.43 26.02 -5.30
N LYS A 139 -10.87 25.96 -4.06
CA LYS A 139 -12.19 26.45 -3.65
C LYS A 139 -12.37 27.96 -3.81
N GLU A 140 -11.27 28.72 -3.85
CA GLU A 140 -11.31 30.18 -3.99
C GLU A 140 -11.39 30.60 -5.45
N LYS A 141 -10.71 29.88 -6.36
CA LYS A 141 -10.66 30.22 -7.80
C LYS A 141 -11.69 29.48 -8.61
N ASP A 142 -11.80 28.16 -8.42
CA ASP A 142 -12.72 27.32 -9.18
C ASP A 142 -13.22 26.15 -8.33
N PRO A 143 -14.31 26.34 -7.58
CA PRO A 143 -14.84 25.30 -6.70
C PRO A 143 -15.52 24.15 -7.43
N LEU A 144 -15.81 24.31 -8.74
CA LEU A 144 -16.58 23.34 -9.53
C LEU A 144 -15.69 22.38 -10.33
N HIS A 145 -14.43 22.75 -10.56
CA HIS A 145 -13.52 21.93 -11.36
C HIS A 145 -12.30 21.53 -10.54
N GLY A 146 -11.90 20.28 -10.66
CA GLY A 146 -10.71 19.74 -10.04
C GLY A 146 -9.58 19.56 -11.05
N GLU A 147 -8.37 19.99 -10.66
CA GLU A 147 -7.15 19.67 -11.39
C GLU A 147 -6.67 18.28 -11.01
N LEU A 148 -6.53 17.36 -11.97
CA LEU A 148 -5.99 16.02 -11.72
C LEU A 148 -4.54 16.13 -11.24
N VAL A 149 -4.24 15.59 -10.06
CA VAL A 149 -2.91 15.62 -9.41
C VAL A 149 -2.23 14.26 -9.37
N ILE A 150 -2.97 13.18 -9.60
CA ILE A 150 -2.45 11.82 -9.77
C ILE A 150 -2.93 11.30 -11.13
N GLY A 151 -1.99 11.01 -12.02
CA GLY A 151 -2.24 10.57 -13.40
C GLY A 151 -1.45 9.32 -13.75
N GLY A 152 -1.33 9.04 -15.06
CA GLY A 152 -0.60 7.86 -15.56
C GLY A 152 -1.29 6.53 -15.24
N ILE A 153 -0.51 5.51 -14.87
CA ILE A 153 -1.05 4.16 -14.55
C ILE A 153 -2.12 4.19 -13.45
N PRO A 154 -1.98 4.97 -12.36
CA PRO A 154 -3.03 5.11 -11.37
C PRO A 154 -4.37 5.57 -11.95
N TRP A 155 -4.35 6.55 -12.84
CA TRP A 155 -5.57 7.06 -13.46
C TRP A 155 -6.12 6.12 -14.53
N GLU A 156 -5.26 5.45 -15.29
CA GLU A 156 -5.64 4.35 -16.19
C GLU A 156 -6.41 3.26 -15.42
N PHE A 157 -5.90 2.86 -14.25
CA PHE A 157 -6.58 1.88 -13.40
C PHE A 157 -8.00 2.33 -13.02
N VAL A 158 -8.16 3.57 -12.56
CA VAL A 158 -9.47 4.13 -12.17
C VAL A 158 -10.44 4.14 -13.35
N GLN A 159 -10.00 4.63 -14.51
CA GLN A 159 -10.83 4.68 -15.72
C GLN A 159 -11.25 3.27 -16.19
N ARG A 160 -10.34 2.31 -16.15
CA ARG A 160 -10.64 0.92 -16.51
C ARG A 160 -11.60 0.27 -15.51
N LEU A 161 -11.48 0.59 -14.23
CA LEU A 161 -12.39 0.09 -13.20
C LEU A 161 -13.79 0.66 -13.41
N GLU A 162 -13.92 1.95 -13.72
CA GLU A 162 -15.18 2.59 -14.06
C GLU A 162 -15.83 1.98 -15.31
N GLN A 163 -15.05 1.73 -16.37
CA GLN A 163 -15.51 1.06 -17.60
C GLN A 163 -16.04 -0.37 -17.34
N MET A 164 -15.53 -1.03 -16.29
CA MET A 164 -16.02 -2.34 -15.85
C MET A 164 -17.29 -2.25 -14.97
N GLY A 165 -17.77 -1.05 -14.66
CA GLY A 165 -18.85 -0.84 -13.67
C GLY A 165 -18.39 -1.01 -12.23
N GLY A 166 -17.09 -1.07 -11.98
CA GLY A 166 -16.48 -1.30 -10.66
C GLY A 166 -16.01 -0.02 -9.96
N ALA A 167 -16.27 1.16 -10.54
CA ALA A 167 -15.98 2.42 -9.89
C ALA A 167 -17.01 3.50 -10.24
N PHE A 168 -17.14 4.46 -9.33
CA PHE A 168 -17.83 5.72 -9.54
C PHE A 168 -16.88 6.87 -9.18
N ILE A 169 -16.59 7.75 -10.15
CA ILE A 169 -15.67 8.88 -9.96
C ILE A 169 -16.48 10.11 -9.54
N GLU A 170 -16.25 10.56 -8.34
CA GLU A 170 -16.92 11.71 -7.76
C GLU A 170 -16.14 13.00 -8.03
N TRP A 171 -16.56 13.76 -9.03
CA TRP A 171 -16.03 15.08 -9.30
C TRP A 171 -16.60 16.15 -8.35
N PRO A 172 -15.87 17.27 -8.06
CA PRO A 172 -14.60 17.67 -8.69
C PRO A 172 -13.32 17.13 -8.03
N LYS A 173 -13.39 16.44 -6.88
CA LYS A 173 -12.20 15.93 -6.18
C LYS A 173 -11.66 14.64 -6.77
N ALA A 174 -12.43 14.00 -7.64
CA ALA A 174 -12.15 12.66 -8.15
C ALA A 174 -11.81 11.68 -7.01
N ASN A 175 -12.67 11.67 -5.97
CA ASN A 175 -12.75 10.53 -5.08
C ASN A 175 -13.39 9.37 -5.86
N VAL A 176 -13.00 8.15 -5.55
CA VAL A 176 -13.48 6.99 -6.30
C VAL A 176 -14.08 5.99 -5.34
N ASP A 177 -15.39 5.85 -5.40
CA ASP A 177 -16.09 4.70 -4.82
C ASP A 177 -15.81 3.48 -5.68
N PHE A 178 -15.66 2.32 -5.08
CA PHE A 178 -15.30 1.13 -5.84
C PHE A 178 -15.87 -0.16 -5.28
N ASP A 179 -16.14 -1.09 -6.20
CA ASP A 179 -16.39 -2.49 -5.90
C ASP A 179 -15.07 -3.21 -5.59
N ILE A 180 -14.99 -3.80 -4.40
CA ILE A 180 -13.76 -4.43 -3.89
C ILE A 180 -13.33 -5.63 -4.73
N GLU A 181 -14.29 -6.42 -5.23
CA GLU A 181 -13.99 -7.64 -6.00
C GLU A 181 -13.55 -7.30 -7.43
N LEU A 182 -14.21 -6.33 -8.08
CA LEU A 182 -13.77 -5.84 -9.40
C LEU A 182 -12.42 -5.13 -9.32
N TYR A 183 -12.13 -4.46 -8.20
CA TYR A 183 -10.81 -3.87 -7.93
C TYR A 183 -9.72 -4.95 -7.91
N LYS A 184 -9.90 -6.04 -7.14
CA LYS A 184 -8.97 -7.18 -7.10
C LYS A 184 -8.74 -7.77 -8.49
N LEU A 185 -9.84 -8.00 -9.22
CA LEU A 185 -9.81 -8.58 -10.56
C LEU A 185 -9.03 -7.73 -11.55
N LEU A 186 -9.29 -6.40 -11.55
CA LEU A 186 -8.62 -5.49 -12.49
C LEU A 186 -7.13 -5.38 -12.19
N MET A 187 -6.73 -5.27 -10.92
CA MET A 187 -5.31 -5.25 -10.56
C MET A 187 -4.57 -6.48 -11.07
N GLN A 188 -5.12 -7.67 -10.83
CA GLN A 188 -4.57 -8.92 -11.34
C GLN A 188 -4.44 -8.89 -12.87
N ARG A 189 -5.49 -8.47 -13.58
CA ARG A 189 -5.47 -8.38 -15.05
C ARG A 189 -4.37 -7.45 -15.55
N MET A 190 -4.27 -6.24 -15.02
CA MET A 190 -3.28 -5.25 -15.44
C MET A 190 -1.84 -5.71 -15.18
N VAL A 191 -1.59 -6.38 -14.07
CA VAL A 191 -0.28 -6.96 -13.73
C VAL A 191 0.10 -8.06 -14.72
N LEU A 192 -0.83 -8.97 -15.02
CA LEU A 192 -0.59 -10.06 -15.98
C LEU A 192 -0.47 -9.54 -17.43
N GLU A 193 -1.27 -8.54 -17.83
CA GLU A 193 -1.18 -7.87 -19.13
C GLU A 193 0.19 -7.22 -19.33
N ALA A 194 0.77 -6.64 -18.29
CA ALA A 194 2.14 -6.10 -18.32
C ALA A 194 3.22 -7.19 -18.38
N GLY A 195 2.83 -8.46 -18.17
CA GLY A 195 3.70 -9.63 -18.18
C GLY A 195 4.61 -9.70 -16.98
N VAL A 196 4.12 -9.30 -15.84
CA VAL A 196 4.76 -9.46 -14.54
C VAL A 196 4.52 -10.88 -14.03
N ASP A 197 5.57 -11.53 -13.52
CA ASP A 197 5.45 -12.81 -12.83
C ASP A 197 4.89 -12.57 -11.42
N LEU A 198 3.69 -13.09 -11.15
CA LEU A 198 2.96 -12.85 -9.90
C LEU A 198 3.14 -14.02 -8.93
N TYR A 199 3.62 -13.73 -7.72
CA TYR A 199 3.77 -14.66 -6.61
C TYR A 199 2.76 -14.33 -5.51
N LEU A 200 1.57 -14.93 -5.58
CA LEU A 200 0.56 -14.84 -4.51
C LEU A 200 0.84 -15.90 -3.42
N HIS A 201 0.24 -15.71 -2.24
CA HIS A 201 0.46 -16.58 -1.07
C HIS A 201 1.95 -16.79 -0.75
N SER A 202 2.76 -15.76 -0.98
CA SER A 202 4.21 -15.80 -0.82
C SER A 202 4.66 -14.71 0.15
N SER A 203 5.04 -15.12 1.36
CA SER A 203 5.49 -14.20 2.40
C SER A 203 6.97 -13.87 2.23
N LEU A 204 7.31 -12.59 2.18
CA LEU A 204 8.69 -12.14 2.28
C LEU A 204 9.21 -12.39 3.70
N ILE A 205 10.31 -13.13 3.83
CA ILE A 205 10.85 -13.54 5.13
C ILE A 205 12.30 -13.11 5.37
N GLY A 206 13.00 -12.61 4.36
CA GLY A 206 14.38 -12.16 4.48
C GLY A 206 15.00 -11.72 3.18
N CYS A 207 16.26 -11.28 3.25
CA CYS A 207 17.09 -10.98 2.09
C CYS A 207 18.55 -11.31 2.36
N GLU A 208 19.32 -11.51 1.30
CA GLU A 208 20.78 -11.65 1.33
C GLU A 208 21.41 -10.43 0.69
N LEU A 209 22.52 -9.95 1.29
CA LEU A 209 23.22 -8.74 0.89
C LEU A 209 24.67 -9.06 0.51
N ALA A 210 25.16 -8.45 -0.58
CA ALA A 210 26.57 -8.27 -0.87
C ALA A 210 26.97 -6.82 -0.55
N GLY A 211 27.65 -6.61 0.56
CA GLY A 211 27.80 -5.26 1.12
C GLY A 211 26.42 -4.70 1.50
N ASN A 212 26.02 -3.58 0.88
CA ASN A 212 24.70 -2.98 1.05
C ASN A 212 23.76 -3.24 -0.17
N ALA A 213 24.22 -3.96 -1.19
CA ALA A 213 23.35 -4.36 -2.29
C ALA A 213 22.57 -5.62 -1.92
N ILE A 214 21.26 -5.64 -2.17
CA ILE A 214 20.45 -6.85 -2.05
C ILE A 214 20.76 -7.74 -3.26
N GLU A 215 21.16 -8.99 -3.01
CA GLU A 215 21.36 -9.98 -4.07
C GLU A 215 20.09 -10.76 -4.36
N LYS A 216 19.38 -11.15 -3.31
CA LYS A 216 18.14 -11.90 -3.41
C LYS A 216 17.25 -11.68 -2.19
N VAL A 217 15.99 -11.97 -2.37
CA VAL A 217 14.99 -12.04 -1.31
C VAL A 217 14.56 -13.49 -1.10
N PHE A 218 14.15 -13.81 0.13
CA PHE A 218 13.61 -15.11 0.50
C PHE A 218 12.11 -14.99 0.70
N ILE A 219 11.38 -15.95 0.14
CA ILE A 219 9.93 -16.09 0.28
C ILE A 219 9.58 -17.46 0.83
N GLU A 220 8.50 -17.51 1.61
CA GLU A 220 7.86 -18.73 2.05
C GLU A 220 6.49 -18.87 1.39
N ASN A 221 6.21 -20.04 0.83
CA ASN A 221 4.94 -20.40 0.22
C ASN A 221 4.71 -21.91 0.30
N LYS A 222 3.71 -22.46 -0.43
CA LYS A 222 3.42 -23.90 -0.43
C LYS A 222 4.51 -24.78 -1.03
N ASN A 223 5.45 -24.22 -1.79
CA ASN A 223 6.63 -24.97 -2.29
C ASN A 223 7.73 -25.07 -1.23
N GLY A 224 7.58 -24.40 -0.10
CA GLY A 224 8.58 -24.25 0.94
C GLY A 224 9.34 -22.93 0.82
N LEU A 225 10.63 -22.95 1.17
CA LEU A 225 11.51 -21.79 1.14
C LEU A 225 12.11 -21.63 -0.26
N GLU A 226 11.85 -20.50 -0.88
CA GLU A 226 12.38 -20.14 -2.20
C GLU A 226 13.12 -18.80 -2.16
N SER A 227 13.98 -18.53 -3.14
CA SER A 227 14.63 -17.23 -3.32
C SER A 227 14.37 -16.64 -4.70
N LEU A 228 14.33 -15.32 -4.76
CA LEU A 228 14.24 -14.53 -5.99
C LEU A 228 15.43 -13.59 -6.06
N GLU A 229 16.21 -13.71 -7.13
CA GLU A 229 17.35 -12.84 -7.43
C GLU A 229 16.89 -11.68 -8.30
N ALA A 230 17.45 -10.47 -8.12
CA ALA A 230 17.18 -9.36 -9.01
C ALA A 230 18.29 -8.31 -9.05
N LYS A 231 18.29 -7.50 -10.13
CA LYS A 231 19.17 -6.33 -10.24
C LYS A 231 18.68 -5.18 -9.36
N ARG A 232 17.37 -5.01 -9.23
CA ARG A 232 16.71 -3.95 -8.43
C ARG A 232 15.56 -4.52 -7.63
N PHE A 233 15.37 -3.93 -6.46
CA PHE A 233 14.31 -4.28 -5.53
C PHE A 233 13.48 -3.05 -5.20
N ILE A 234 12.16 -3.22 -5.10
CA ILE A 234 11.24 -2.15 -4.70
C ILE A 234 10.45 -2.64 -3.49
N ASP A 235 10.62 -2.00 -2.35
CA ASP A 235 9.82 -2.28 -1.15
C ASP A 235 8.52 -1.47 -1.21
N THR A 236 7.41 -2.18 -1.32
CA THR A 236 6.04 -1.67 -1.30
C THR A 236 5.18 -2.43 -0.29
N THR A 237 5.81 -3.04 0.71
CA THR A 237 5.14 -3.85 1.74
C THR A 237 4.20 -3.03 2.63
N GLY A 238 4.32 -1.70 2.57
CA GLY A 238 3.57 -0.76 3.40
C GLY A 238 4.17 -0.57 4.80
N ASP A 239 4.82 -1.58 5.33
CA ASP A 239 5.51 -1.57 6.63
C ASP A 239 7.04 -1.45 6.49
N GLY A 240 7.55 -1.34 5.25
CA GLY A 240 8.99 -1.26 4.96
C GLY A 240 9.73 -2.56 5.34
N ASP A 241 9.09 -3.71 5.12
CA ASP A 241 9.61 -4.99 5.59
C ASP A 241 10.93 -5.37 4.93
N LEU A 242 11.04 -5.20 3.59
CA LEU A 242 12.28 -5.49 2.88
C LEU A 242 13.41 -4.55 3.32
N ALA A 243 13.13 -3.26 3.39
CA ALA A 243 14.09 -2.25 3.84
C ALA A 243 14.56 -2.53 5.27
N TRP A 244 13.63 -2.87 6.18
CA TRP A 244 13.95 -3.22 7.55
C TRP A 244 14.79 -4.51 7.65
N MET A 245 14.46 -5.55 6.89
CA MET A 245 15.22 -6.80 6.82
C MET A 245 16.62 -6.58 6.25
N ALA A 246 16.78 -5.66 5.29
CA ALA A 246 18.07 -5.26 4.75
C ALA A 246 18.90 -4.42 5.74
N GLY A 247 18.28 -3.89 6.79
CA GLY A 247 18.94 -3.06 7.80
C GLY A 247 18.96 -1.57 7.47
N VAL A 248 18.06 -1.11 6.59
CA VAL A 248 17.87 0.32 6.33
C VAL A 248 17.42 1.02 7.62
N PRO A 249 18.02 2.18 7.98
CA PRO A 249 17.58 2.96 9.11
C PRO A 249 16.12 3.42 8.94
N MET A 250 15.32 3.27 10.01
CA MET A 250 13.92 3.70 10.04
C MET A 250 13.76 5.04 10.77
N GLN A 251 12.69 5.76 10.45
CA GLN A 251 12.30 6.98 11.18
C GLN A 251 11.97 6.64 12.62
N ASP A 252 12.35 7.51 13.53
CA ASP A 252 11.91 7.43 14.92
C ASP A 252 10.45 7.90 15.02
N ASN A 253 9.72 7.29 15.92
CA ASN A 253 8.44 7.79 16.41
C ASN A 253 8.66 8.30 17.83
N PRO A 254 9.09 9.56 18.01
CA PRO A 254 9.50 10.09 19.31
C PRO A 254 8.39 10.03 20.36
N ASP A 255 7.13 10.11 19.93
CA ASP A 255 5.97 10.08 20.82
C ASP A 255 5.52 8.65 21.19
N GLY A 256 6.13 7.62 20.58
CA GLY A 256 5.76 6.21 20.78
C GLY A 256 4.36 5.82 20.31
N ASP A 257 3.56 6.78 19.91
CA ASP A 257 2.16 6.61 19.52
C ASP A 257 2.03 6.48 18.01
N LEU A 258 1.45 5.37 17.53
CA LEU A 258 1.03 5.19 16.16
C LEU A 258 -0.42 5.64 15.97
N GLN A 259 -0.77 6.09 14.75
CA GLN A 259 -2.17 6.31 14.42
C GLN A 259 -2.94 4.99 14.52
N PRO A 260 -4.18 4.99 15.07
CA PRO A 260 -4.91 3.78 15.37
C PRO A 260 -5.29 3.02 14.11
N SER A 261 -5.36 1.70 14.20
CA SER A 261 -5.94 0.82 13.20
C SER A 261 -7.47 0.83 13.27
N SER A 262 -8.12 0.51 12.16
CA SER A 262 -9.58 0.35 12.04
C SER A 262 -9.88 -0.95 11.31
N PHE A 263 -10.89 -1.68 11.75
CA PHE A 263 -11.38 -2.85 11.05
C PHE A 263 -12.65 -2.48 10.28
N CYS A 264 -12.50 -2.24 8.99
CA CYS A 264 -13.63 -1.90 8.14
C CYS A 264 -14.44 -3.15 7.78
N PHE A 265 -15.72 -2.97 7.53
CA PHE A 265 -16.66 -4.03 7.21
C PHE A 265 -17.76 -3.52 6.29
N VAL A 266 -18.54 -4.43 5.70
CA VAL A 266 -19.69 -4.10 4.86
C VAL A 266 -20.97 -4.54 5.58
N LEU A 267 -21.91 -3.62 5.69
CA LEU A 267 -23.28 -3.89 6.07
C LEU A 267 -24.15 -4.00 4.81
N SER A 268 -25.00 -5.02 4.76
CA SER A 268 -26.07 -5.17 3.77
C SER A 268 -27.42 -5.17 4.47
N GLY A 269 -28.51 -4.93 3.73
CA GLY A 269 -29.84 -4.74 4.29
C GLY A 269 -30.03 -3.33 4.89
N VAL A 270 -29.26 -2.36 4.40
CA VAL A 270 -29.31 -0.95 4.82
C VAL A 270 -30.21 -0.17 3.85
N ASP A 271 -31.05 0.74 4.37
CA ASP A 271 -31.79 1.69 3.52
C ASP A 271 -30.85 2.80 3.01
N THR A 272 -30.08 2.48 1.97
CA THR A 272 -29.13 3.42 1.34
C THR A 272 -29.83 4.57 0.60
N GLN A 273 -31.18 4.50 0.43
CA GLN A 273 -31.96 5.55 -0.21
C GLN A 273 -32.53 6.56 0.78
N SER A 274 -32.42 6.33 2.08
CA SER A 274 -32.84 7.27 3.12
C SER A 274 -32.10 8.61 3.04
N ASP A 275 -32.70 9.66 3.55
CA ASP A 275 -32.10 10.99 3.62
C ASP A 275 -30.83 10.99 4.49
N LEU A 276 -30.81 10.19 5.58
CA LEU A 276 -29.63 10.04 6.42
C LEU A 276 -28.46 9.54 5.61
N LEU A 277 -28.62 8.41 4.91
CA LEU A 277 -27.53 7.78 4.17
C LEU A 277 -27.11 8.59 2.95
N LYS A 278 -28.06 9.17 2.20
CA LYS A 278 -27.77 10.08 1.08
C LYS A 278 -26.93 11.28 1.51
N ASN A 279 -27.14 11.80 2.71
CA ASN A 279 -26.37 12.92 3.24
C ASN A 279 -25.05 12.50 3.91
N CYS A 280 -24.92 11.26 4.36
CA CYS A 280 -23.76 10.75 5.09
C CYS A 280 -22.82 9.91 4.24
N MET A 281 -23.27 9.36 3.11
CA MET A 281 -22.40 8.62 2.20
C MET A 281 -21.51 9.58 1.42
N TYR A 282 -20.31 9.14 1.14
CA TYR A 282 -19.23 10.00 0.64
C TYR A 282 -19.47 10.56 -0.78
N HIS A 283 -20.40 9.99 -1.54
CA HIS A 283 -20.67 10.33 -2.95
C HIS A 283 -21.64 11.50 -3.18
N ASN A 284 -22.06 12.22 -2.15
CA ASN A 284 -23.01 13.33 -2.31
C ASN A 284 -22.36 14.68 -2.63
N GLY A 285 -21.26 14.65 -3.40
CA GLY A 285 -20.73 15.85 -4.04
C GLY A 285 -20.04 16.83 -3.11
N LEU A 286 -20.07 18.07 -3.50
CA LEU A 286 -19.29 19.21 -3.06
C LEU A 286 -19.28 19.50 -1.55
N ASN A 287 -20.26 19.02 -0.78
CA ASN A 287 -20.48 19.45 0.60
C ASN A 287 -20.78 18.33 1.60
N GLY A 288 -20.68 17.07 1.22
CA GLY A 288 -20.90 15.96 2.15
C GLY A 288 -19.95 16.04 3.36
N PRO A 289 -20.45 15.81 4.60
CA PRO A 289 -19.56 15.77 5.75
C PRO A 289 -18.57 14.63 5.59
N SER A 290 -17.36 14.83 6.08
CA SER A 290 -16.34 13.78 6.08
C SER A 290 -16.70 12.59 6.98
N GLN A 291 -17.74 12.71 7.78
CA GLN A 291 -18.29 11.70 8.70
C GLN A 291 -19.80 11.89 8.85
N CYS A 292 -20.51 10.82 9.21
CA CYS A 292 -21.95 10.90 9.47
C CYS A 292 -22.22 11.52 10.84
N VAL A 293 -22.42 12.84 10.86
CA VAL A 293 -22.60 13.61 12.10
C VAL A 293 -23.77 13.12 12.95
N PRO A 294 -25.00 12.88 12.42
CA PRO A 294 -26.09 12.43 13.24
C PRO A 294 -25.83 11.11 13.97
N VAL A 295 -25.21 10.16 13.29
CA VAL A 295 -24.85 8.87 13.91
C VAL A 295 -23.75 9.06 14.95
N ARG A 296 -22.75 9.89 14.66
CA ARG A 296 -21.68 10.20 15.59
C ARG A 296 -22.20 10.84 16.88
N GLU A 297 -23.02 11.86 16.78
CA GLU A 297 -23.58 12.57 17.94
C GLU A 297 -24.41 11.63 18.81
N LYS A 298 -25.23 10.78 18.21
CA LYS A 298 -26.02 9.79 18.94
C LYS A 298 -25.14 8.79 19.69
N LEU A 299 -24.08 8.29 19.07
CA LEU A 299 -23.14 7.36 19.73
C LEU A 299 -22.38 8.04 20.89
N LEU A 300 -21.95 9.29 20.71
CA LEU A 300 -21.30 10.07 21.76
C LEU A 300 -22.26 10.34 22.94
N GLN A 301 -23.54 10.66 22.65
CA GLN A 301 -24.57 10.82 23.68
C GLN A 301 -24.79 9.52 24.46
N LEU A 302 -24.94 8.38 23.78
CA LEU A 302 -25.10 7.08 24.44
C LEU A 302 -23.90 6.76 25.35
N LYS A 303 -22.67 7.05 24.87
CA LYS A 303 -21.46 6.88 25.69
C LYS A 303 -21.47 7.79 26.92
N ALA A 304 -21.90 9.04 26.78
CA ALA A 304 -22.02 9.98 27.89
C ALA A 304 -23.10 9.54 28.90
N ASP A 305 -24.17 8.89 28.45
CA ASP A 305 -25.23 8.32 29.26
C ASP A 305 -24.84 7.00 29.95
N GLY A 306 -23.59 6.55 29.79
CA GLY A 306 -23.03 5.39 30.49
C GLY A 306 -23.07 4.08 29.70
N ALA A 307 -23.40 4.10 28.41
CA ALA A 307 -23.26 2.91 27.57
C ALA A 307 -21.78 2.56 27.37
N ASP A 308 -21.45 1.26 27.45
CA ASP A 308 -20.11 0.75 27.20
C ASP A 308 -19.80 0.76 25.70
N ILE A 309 -19.40 1.94 25.21
CA ILE A 309 -19.02 2.16 23.81
C ILE A 309 -17.52 2.42 23.76
N PRO A 310 -16.73 1.61 23.01
CA PRO A 310 -15.31 1.82 22.87
C PRO A 310 -14.99 3.16 22.16
N ASP A 311 -13.72 3.53 22.11
CA ASP A 311 -13.27 4.66 21.30
C ASP A 311 -13.50 4.33 19.82
N PHE A 312 -14.02 5.31 19.08
CA PHE A 312 -14.37 5.11 17.68
C PHE A 312 -13.99 6.31 16.81
N GLY A 313 -13.84 6.05 15.51
CA GLY A 313 -13.69 7.08 14.49
C GLY A 313 -14.98 7.33 13.73
N GLY A 314 -15.06 8.38 12.94
CA GLY A 314 -16.19 8.63 12.06
C GLY A 314 -17.56 8.69 12.78
N PRO A 315 -18.53 7.85 12.40
CA PRO A 315 -18.47 6.85 11.33
C PRO A 315 -18.39 7.44 9.93
N TRP A 316 -17.70 6.72 9.05
CA TRP A 316 -17.75 6.98 7.60
C TRP A 316 -18.47 5.82 6.94
N PHE A 317 -19.48 6.16 6.13
CA PHE A 317 -20.22 5.23 5.30
C PHE A 317 -19.81 5.48 3.85
N ASN A 318 -19.30 4.45 3.17
CA ASN A 318 -18.82 4.57 1.80
C ASN A 318 -19.62 3.67 0.88
N ASN A 319 -19.90 4.15 -0.31
CA ASN A 319 -20.60 3.40 -1.33
C ASN A 319 -19.71 2.25 -1.84
N VAL A 320 -20.28 1.06 -1.94
CA VAL A 320 -19.63 -0.14 -2.51
C VAL A 320 -20.28 -0.55 -3.83
N LEU A 321 -21.05 0.35 -4.44
CA LEU A 321 -21.74 0.19 -5.73
C LEU A 321 -22.80 -0.93 -5.74
N HIS A 322 -23.24 -1.39 -4.59
CA HIS A 322 -24.31 -2.37 -4.43
C HIS A 322 -25.42 -1.77 -3.59
N GLU A 323 -26.63 -1.70 -4.16
CA GLU A 323 -27.81 -1.17 -3.47
C GLU A 323 -28.06 -1.92 -2.17
N GLY A 324 -28.43 -1.21 -1.12
CA GLY A 324 -28.63 -1.78 0.20
C GLY A 324 -27.36 -2.17 0.94
N SER A 325 -26.18 -1.84 0.42
CA SER A 325 -24.88 -2.15 1.03
C SER A 325 -24.01 -0.91 1.22
N VAL A 326 -23.26 -0.88 2.33
CA VAL A 326 -22.36 0.24 2.67
C VAL A 326 -21.13 -0.27 3.38
N ALA A 327 -19.95 0.20 2.98
CA ALA A 327 -18.71 -0.01 3.74
C ALA A 327 -18.66 0.94 4.92
N VAL A 328 -18.32 0.41 6.08
CA VAL A 328 -18.32 1.14 7.36
C VAL A 328 -16.89 1.22 7.91
N ASN A 329 -16.46 2.43 8.24
CA ASN A 329 -15.22 2.70 8.95
C ASN A 329 -15.57 3.44 10.26
N ILE A 330 -15.62 2.70 11.37
CA ILE A 330 -16.03 3.20 12.67
C ILE A 330 -15.10 2.73 13.80
N THR A 331 -14.65 1.49 13.77
CA THR A 331 -13.82 0.89 14.83
C THR A 331 -12.45 1.57 14.92
N ARG A 332 -11.88 1.62 16.12
CA ARG A 332 -10.59 2.28 16.32
C ARG A 332 -9.84 1.70 17.53
N THR A 333 -8.62 1.24 17.32
CA THR A 333 -7.72 0.84 18.38
C THR A 333 -6.27 1.15 18.07
N ALA A 334 -5.51 1.54 19.09
CA ALA A 334 -4.05 1.64 18.94
C ALA A 334 -3.49 0.24 18.66
N ALA A 335 -2.66 0.13 17.60
CA ALA A 335 -2.06 -1.13 17.20
C ALA A 335 -0.73 -0.89 16.46
N ASP A 336 0.26 -1.71 16.76
CA ASP A 336 1.51 -1.79 16.02
C ASP A 336 1.51 -3.03 15.13
N SER A 337 1.38 -2.84 13.81
CA SER A 337 1.40 -3.94 12.83
C SER A 337 2.76 -4.64 12.73
N THR A 338 3.79 -4.08 13.32
CA THR A 338 5.15 -4.66 13.35
C THR A 338 5.41 -5.52 14.59
N ASP A 339 4.50 -5.49 15.55
CA ASP A 339 4.43 -6.42 16.70
C ASP A 339 3.24 -7.36 16.51
N ASN A 340 3.53 -8.61 16.15
CA ASN A 340 2.48 -9.60 15.85
C ASN A 340 1.52 -9.85 17.03
N ARG A 341 1.99 -9.82 18.27
CA ARG A 341 1.15 -10.03 19.44
C ARG A 341 0.20 -8.87 19.64
N ASN A 342 0.73 -7.65 19.62
CA ASN A 342 -0.05 -6.43 19.75
C ASN A 342 -1.12 -6.32 18.64
N PHE A 343 -0.73 -6.61 17.40
CA PHE A 343 -1.64 -6.56 16.26
C PHE A 343 -2.72 -7.65 16.31
N THR A 344 -2.38 -8.87 16.78
CA THR A 344 -3.35 -9.95 16.97
C THR A 344 -4.40 -9.58 18.02
N ASP A 345 -3.98 -9.04 19.16
CA ASP A 345 -4.89 -8.60 20.22
C ASP A 345 -5.81 -7.46 19.74
N ALA A 346 -5.28 -6.55 18.92
CA ALA A 346 -6.06 -5.48 18.28
C ALA A 346 -7.10 -6.03 17.29
N GLU A 347 -6.72 -6.98 16.43
CA GLU A 347 -7.64 -7.64 15.49
C GLU A 347 -8.80 -8.34 16.18
N CYS A 348 -8.52 -9.07 17.24
CA CYS A 348 -9.55 -9.76 18.03
C CYS A 348 -10.55 -8.76 18.59
N ARG A 349 -10.06 -7.70 19.25
CA ARG A 349 -10.92 -6.66 19.84
C ARG A 349 -11.75 -5.92 18.80
N LEU A 350 -11.13 -5.47 17.72
CA LEU A 350 -11.81 -4.73 16.66
C LEU A 350 -12.92 -5.57 15.99
N ARG A 351 -12.76 -6.90 15.94
CA ARG A 351 -13.78 -7.79 15.38
C ARG A 351 -15.02 -7.84 16.27
N GLU A 352 -14.87 -7.87 17.58
CA GLU A 352 -16.00 -7.74 18.52
C GLU A 352 -16.68 -6.38 18.38
N GLU A 353 -15.91 -5.30 18.25
CA GLU A 353 -16.44 -3.94 18.06
C GLU A 353 -17.32 -3.81 16.81
N ILE A 354 -17.04 -4.53 15.72
CA ILE A 354 -17.88 -4.54 14.51
C ILE A 354 -19.33 -4.93 14.85
N PHE A 355 -19.50 -6.01 15.59
CA PHE A 355 -20.84 -6.49 15.96
C PHE A 355 -21.52 -5.58 16.97
N LEU A 356 -20.77 -5.06 17.94
CA LEU A 356 -21.27 -4.07 18.89
C LEU A 356 -21.83 -2.83 18.16
N PHE A 357 -21.05 -2.24 17.23
CA PHE A 357 -21.52 -1.09 16.47
C PHE A 357 -22.68 -1.43 15.53
N THR A 358 -22.70 -2.62 14.96
CA THR A 358 -23.83 -3.08 14.13
C THR A 358 -25.12 -3.13 14.95
N ASP A 359 -25.07 -3.66 16.17
CA ASP A 359 -26.24 -3.73 17.06
C ASP A 359 -26.69 -2.35 17.54
N LEU A 360 -25.77 -1.43 17.81
CA LEU A 360 -26.07 -0.04 18.12
C LEU A 360 -26.76 0.66 16.94
N LEU A 361 -26.27 0.45 15.71
CA LEU A 361 -26.89 1.01 14.51
C LEU A 361 -28.30 0.47 14.32
N ARG A 362 -28.53 -0.84 14.40
CA ARG A 362 -29.86 -1.48 14.31
C ARG A 362 -30.84 -0.91 15.33
N LYS A 363 -30.38 -0.75 16.56
CA LYS A 363 -31.22 -0.31 17.67
C LYS A 363 -31.65 1.14 17.60
N HIS A 364 -30.78 2.00 17.09
CA HIS A 364 -30.97 3.45 17.21
C HIS A 364 -31.26 4.17 15.89
N PHE A 365 -31.14 3.50 14.72
CA PHE A 365 -31.35 4.10 13.41
C PHE A 365 -32.23 3.18 12.55
N PRO A 366 -33.43 3.62 12.16
CA PRO A 366 -34.37 2.81 11.39
C PRO A 366 -33.82 2.35 10.03
N GLU A 367 -32.87 3.11 9.46
CA GLU A 367 -32.21 2.79 8.19
C GLU A 367 -31.37 1.51 8.26
N PHE A 368 -30.95 1.13 9.46
CA PHE A 368 -30.13 -0.03 9.74
C PHE A 368 -30.87 -1.19 10.39
N LYS A 369 -32.20 -1.09 10.59
CA LYS A 369 -32.97 -2.08 11.36
C LYS A 369 -32.81 -3.52 10.89
N ASP A 370 -32.70 -3.71 9.56
CA ASP A 370 -32.59 -5.02 8.91
C ASP A 370 -31.14 -5.33 8.46
N CYS A 371 -30.17 -4.48 8.82
CA CYS A 371 -28.80 -4.66 8.36
C CYS A 371 -28.13 -5.86 9.02
N TYR A 372 -27.16 -6.41 8.32
CA TYR A 372 -26.26 -7.45 8.84
C TYR A 372 -24.84 -7.27 8.29
N VAL A 373 -23.87 -7.79 9.00
CA VAL A 373 -22.49 -7.82 8.53
C VAL A 373 -22.38 -8.82 7.39
N SER A 374 -22.29 -8.35 6.16
CA SER A 374 -22.16 -9.22 4.98
C SER A 374 -20.72 -9.63 4.72
N SER A 375 -19.76 -8.77 5.07
CA SER A 375 -18.34 -9.14 5.05
C SER A 375 -17.51 -8.24 5.97
N THR A 376 -16.41 -8.79 6.46
CA THR A 376 -15.37 -8.02 7.16
C THR A 376 -14.12 -7.97 6.29
N ALA A 377 -13.33 -6.92 6.42
CA ALA A 377 -12.01 -6.90 5.82
C ALA A 377 -11.19 -8.14 6.26
N PRO A 378 -10.31 -8.70 5.42
CA PRO A 378 -9.43 -9.80 5.82
C PRO A 378 -8.50 -9.47 6.99
N GLN A 379 -8.15 -8.19 7.20
CA GLN A 379 -7.39 -7.70 8.34
C GLN A 379 -7.75 -6.25 8.68
N ALA A 380 -7.36 -5.79 9.87
CA ALA A 380 -7.47 -4.40 10.26
C ALA A 380 -6.62 -3.48 9.35
N GLY A 381 -7.19 -2.33 8.99
CA GLY A 381 -6.52 -1.33 8.17
C GLY A 381 -5.46 -0.58 8.96
N ILE A 382 -4.23 -0.60 8.48
CA ILE A 382 -3.04 -0.01 9.10
C ILE A 382 -2.82 1.38 8.52
N ARG A 383 -2.84 2.41 9.38
CA ARG A 383 -2.59 3.80 8.98
C ARG A 383 -1.11 4.16 9.00
N GLU A 384 -0.39 3.69 9.99
CA GLU A 384 0.98 4.07 10.29
C GLU A 384 1.78 2.90 10.82
N SER A 385 3.04 2.80 10.38
CA SER A 385 4.04 1.84 10.85
C SER A 385 5.43 2.38 10.55
N ARG A 386 6.40 1.51 10.21
CA ARG A 386 7.76 1.92 9.86
C ARG A 386 7.81 2.76 8.58
N ARG A 387 8.73 3.73 8.56
CA ARG A 387 9.13 4.55 7.41
C ARG A 387 10.64 4.57 7.34
N ILE A 388 11.21 4.56 6.14
CA ILE A 388 12.68 4.65 5.99
C ILE A 388 13.19 6.04 6.35
N ARG A 389 14.47 6.14 6.78
CA ARG A 389 15.24 7.39 6.69
C ARG A 389 15.87 7.45 5.30
N GLY A 390 15.20 8.15 4.39
CA GLY A 390 15.66 8.35 3.02
C GLY A 390 16.66 9.47 2.90
N VAL A 391 17.13 9.71 1.66
CA VAL A 391 18.01 10.85 1.33
C VAL A 391 17.32 12.19 1.65
N HIS A 392 16.01 12.26 1.50
CA HIS A 392 15.18 13.38 1.95
C HIS A 392 13.99 12.88 2.74
N THR A 393 13.68 13.52 3.86
CA THR A 393 12.46 13.26 4.62
C THR A 393 11.46 14.37 4.35
N VAL A 394 10.37 14.06 3.66
CA VAL A 394 9.29 15.04 3.44
C VAL A 394 8.64 15.37 4.76
N THR A 395 8.69 16.63 5.15
CA THR A 395 8.07 17.11 6.39
C THR A 395 6.65 17.63 6.16
N GLY A 396 5.82 17.59 7.19
CA GLY A 396 4.48 18.17 7.12
C GLY A 396 4.48 19.66 6.82
N GLU A 397 5.53 20.38 7.18
CA GLU A 397 5.69 21.80 6.89
C GLU A 397 5.98 22.03 5.40
N GLU A 398 6.94 21.33 4.82
CA GLU A 398 7.22 21.35 3.37
C GLU A 398 5.97 20.97 2.59
N TYR A 399 5.27 19.93 3.04
CA TYR A 399 4.06 19.43 2.39
C TYR A 399 2.92 20.46 2.39
N VAL A 400 2.66 21.13 3.50
CA VAL A 400 1.64 22.20 3.60
C VAL A 400 2.01 23.43 2.77
N ARG A 401 3.30 23.79 2.72
CA ARG A 401 3.78 24.89 1.86
C ARG A 401 3.82 24.52 0.38
N ALA A 402 3.58 23.24 0.06
CA ALA A 402 3.74 22.65 -1.28
C ALA A 402 5.12 22.97 -1.88
N GLU A 403 6.16 22.69 -1.09
CA GLU A 403 7.55 22.84 -1.52
C GLU A 403 7.78 22.12 -2.84
N HIS A 404 8.30 22.83 -3.83
CA HIS A 404 8.58 22.28 -5.14
C HIS A 404 10.04 21.82 -5.22
N TYR A 405 10.25 20.59 -5.69
CA TYR A 405 11.58 20.01 -5.84
C TYR A 405 11.90 19.77 -7.32
N PRO A 406 13.16 20.00 -7.75
CA PRO A 406 13.57 19.68 -9.13
C PRO A 406 13.32 18.21 -9.50
N ASP A 407 13.46 17.31 -8.52
CA ASP A 407 13.23 15.87 -8.63
C ASP A 407 11.82 15.43 -8.18
N SER A 408 10.80 16.28 -8.33
CA SER A 408 9.41 15.94 -8.00
C SER A 408 8.88 14.82 -8.89
N ILE A 409 8.40 13.73 -8.27
CA ILE A 409 7.97 12.51 -8.97
C ILE A 409 6.48 12.18 -8.78
N SER A 410 5.81 12.87 -7.91
CA SER A 410 4.39 12.69 -7.64
C SER A 410 3.84 13.93 -6.94
N ARG A 411 2.52 14.11 -7.02
CA ARG A 411 1.80 15.17 -6.29
C ARG A 411 0.80 14.53 -5.32
N GLY A 412 0.26 15.33 -4.39
CA GLY A 412 -0.80 14.91 -3.49
C GLY A 412 -1.73 16.06 -3.15
N ALA A 413 -3.02 15.75 -2.96
CA ALA A 413 -4.06 16.73 -2.63
C ALA A 413 -4.90 16.33 -1.40
N HIS A 414 -4.64 15.16 -0.82
CA HIS A 414 -5.36 14.75 0.39
C HIS A 414 -4.98 15.66 1.57
N PRO A 415 -5.93 16.11 2.39
CA PRO A 415 -5.60 16.81 3.63
C PRO A 415 -4.65 16.01 4.52
N ILE A 416 -3.86 16.68 5.34
CA ILE A 416 -3.18 16.01 6.45
C ILE A 416 -4.28 15.56 7.42
N ASP A 417 -4.43 14.27 7.61
CA ASP A 417 -5.50 13.64 8.37
C ASP A 417 -4.91 12.73 9.45
N MET A 418 -4.70 13.32 10.63
CA MET A 418 -4.13 12.64 11.79
C MET A 418 -5.22 12.23 12.77
N HIS A 419 -5.25 10.96 13.10
CA HIS A 419 -6.14 10.41 14.12
C HIS A 419 -5.40 10.26 15.44
N ALA A 420 -6.02 10.70 16.54
CA ALA A 420 -5.48 10.48 17.87
C ALA A 420 -5.43 8.98 18.19
N SER A 421 -4.39 8.54 18.89
CA SER A 421 -4.20 7.14 19.32
C SER A 421 -5.25 6.71 20.33
N LYS A 422 -5.81 7.64 21.10
CA LYS A 422 -6.88 7.47 22.08
C LYS A 422 -8.01 8.46 21.81
N GLY A 423 -9.22 8.08 22.21
CA GLY A 423 -10.40 8.89 22.00
C GLY A 423 -10.86 8.95 20.56
N SER A 424 -11.68 9.93 20.24
CA SER A 424 -12.31 10.10 18.92
C SER A 424 -11.83 11.34 18.17
N GLU A 425 -10.74 11.94 18.61
CA GLU A 425 -10.22 13.19 18.05
C GLU A 425 -9.49 12.95 16.71
N GLN A 426 -9.55 13.98 15.87
CA GLN A 426 -8.94 13.99 14.54
C GLN A 426 -8.47 15.42 14.21
N VAL A 427 -7.23 15.55 13.78
CA VAL A 427 -6.69 16.81 13.28
C VAL A 427 -6.66 16.76 11.76
N ARG A 428 -7.34 17.72 11.10
CA ARG A 428 -7.39 17.80 9.64
C ARG A 428 -6.89 19.15 9.17
N ILE A 429 -5.84 19.14 8.32
CA ILE A 429 -5.27 20.34 7.70
C ILE A 429 -5.49 20.25 6.20
N THR A 430 -6.35 21.13 5.67
CA THR A 430 -6.62 21.21 4.23
C THR A 430 -5.45 21.90 3.53
N LEU A 431 -5.01 21.34 2.41
CA LEU A 431 -3.99 21.95 1.57
C LEU A 431 -4.57 23.11 0.76
N LYS A 432 -3.80 24.18 0.57
CA LYS A 432 -4.16 25.33 -0.28
C LYS A 432 -3.77 25.13 -1.74
N GLN A 433 -2.88 24.21 -2.01
CA GLN A 433 -2.40 23.81 -3.34
C GLN A 433 -1.89 22.37 -3.28
N PRO A 434 -1.76 21.67 -4.41
CA PRO A 434 -1.20 20.31 -4.42
C PRO A 434 0.24 20.32 -3.92
N ALA A 435 0.57 19.37 -3.07
CA ALA A 435 1.93 19.19 -2.56
C ALA A 435 2.74 18.24 -3.44
N TYR A 436 4.06 18.28 -3.31
CA TYR A 436 5.00 17.50 -4.12
C TYR A 436 5.77 16.49 -3.29
N VAL A 437 6.19 15.40 -3.95
CA VAL A 437 7.03 14.34 -3.38
C VAL A 437 8.31 14.23 -4.21
N PRO A 438 9.50 14.45 -3.63
CA PRO A 438 10.76 14.32 -4.35
C PRO A 438 11.18 12.85 -4.49
N TYR A 439 11.91 12.51 -5.55
CA TYR A 439 12.49 11.17 -5.76
C TYR A 439 13.35 10.72 -4.59
N ARG A 440 14.10 11.63 -3.99
CA ARG A 440 14.99 11.39 -2.84
C ARG A 440 14.26 10.83 -1.61
N ALA A 441 12.94 10.97 -1.51
CA ALA A 441 12.15 10.35 -0.44
C ALA A 441 11.97 8.83 -0.61
N LEU A 442 12.26 8.30 -1.81
CA LEU A 442 12.16 6.87 -2.14
C LEU A 442 13.48 6.13 -1.98
N ILE A 443 14.58 6.83 -1.73
CA ILE A 443 15.96 6.31 -1.75
C ILE A 443 16.45 6.05 -0.34
N ALA A 444 16.88 4.80 -0.07
CA ALA A 444 17.71 4.46 1.07
C ALA A 444 19.19 4.80 0.75
N PRO A 445 19.84 5.72 1.51
CA PRO A 445 21.12 6.33 1.10
C PRO A 445 22.23 5.34 0.72
N ASP A 446 22.40 4.28 1.50
CA ASP A 446 23.52 3.35 1.38
C ASP A 446 23.17 2.07 0.60
N TYR A 447 21.96 1.96 0.05
CA TYR A 447 21.46 0.75 -0.61
C TYR A 447 21.34 0.97 -2.12
N PRO A 448 22.33 0.55 -2.93
CA PRO A 448 22.48 0.97 -4.32
C PRO A 448 21.40 0.44 -5.28
N ASN A 449 20.63 -0.55 -4.85
CA ASN A 449 19.65 -1.22 -5.70
C ASN A 449 18.26 -1.38 -5.05
N LEU A 450 18.00 -0.63 -3.96
CA LEU A 450 16.72 -0.63 -3.26
C LEU A 450 15.99 0.71 -3.41
N LEU A 451 14.74 0.65 -3.84
CA LEU A 451 13.78 1.74 -3.78
C LEU A 451 12.63 1.39 -2.82
N VAL A 452 12.01 2.41 -2.25
CA VAL A 452 10.85 2.25 -1.36
C VAL A 452 9.71 3.10 -1.89
N ALA A 453 8.47 2.58 -1.91
CA ALA A 453 7.31 3.34 -2.36
C ALA A 453 6.07 3.04 -1.52
N GLY A 454 5.09 3.95 -1.56
CA GLY A 454 3.86 3.84 -0.78
C GLY A 454 4.01 4.38 0.64
N ARG A 455 3.35 3.74 1.61
CA ARG A 455 3.22 4.22 3.00
C ARG A 455 4.55 4.30 3.77
N CYS A 456 5.55 3.53 3.38
CA CYS A 456 6.84 3.41 4.07
C CYS A 456 7.96 4.30 3.51
N ILE A 457 7.67 5.24 2.60
CA ILE A 457 8.64 6.24 2.11
C ILE A 457 9.13 7.16 3.23
N SER A 458 10.19 7.92 2.96
CA SER A 458 10.78 8.84 3.94
C SER A 458 9.92 10.08 4.13
N THR A 459 9.12 10.08 5.18
CA THR A 459 8.26 11.19 5.60
C THR A 459 8.28 11.37 7.10
N ASP A 460 7.98 12.57 7.58
CA ASP A 460 7.55 12.73 8.97
C ASP A 460 6.10 12.21 9.16
N ARG A 461 5.62 12.20 10.39
CA ARG A 461 4.28 11.71 10.72
C ARG A 461 3.16 12.56 10.12
N ARG A 462 3.37 13.88 9.99
CA ARG A 462 2.39 14.81 9.44
C ARG A 462 2.25 14.63 7.93
N ALA A 463 3.36 14.59 7.19
CA ALA A 463 3.33 14.32 5.75
C ALA A 463 2.75 12.93 5.45
N LEU A 464 3.12 11.90 6.25
CA LEU A 464 2.53 10.57 6.13
C LEU A 464 1.01 10.60 6.20
N ALA A 465 0.43 11.37 7.11
CA ALA A 465 -1.02 11.43 7.31
C ALA A 465 -1.81 11.84 6.05
N SER A 466 -1.14 12.45 5.07
CA SER A 466 -1.67 12.72 3.74
C SER A 466 -1.15 11.72 2.69
N LEU A 467 0.16 11.44 2.67
CA LEU A 467 0.80 10.65 1.61
C LEU A 467 0.49 9.14 1.68
N ARG A 468 -0.02 8.65 2.80
CA ARG A 468 -0.42 7.24 2.96
C ARG A 468 -1.68 6.84 2.20
N VAL A 469 -2.43 7.82 1.65
CA VAL A 469 -3.63 7.48 0.87
C VAL A 469 -3.28 6.77 -0.43
N GLN A 470 -4.17 5.93 -0.88
CA GLN A 470 -3.90 4.99 -1.97
C GLN A 470 -3.46 5.67 -3.27
N ALA A 471 -4.11 6.78 -3.66
CA ALA A 471 -3.75 7.53 -4.87
C ALA A 471 -2.30 8.03 -4.82
N SER A 472 -1.87 8.63 -3.71
CA SER A 472 -0.48 9.08 -3.52
C SER A 472 0.50 7.90 -3.51
N CYS A 473 0.13 6.78 -2.87
CA CYS A 473 0.94 5.56 -2.90
C CYS A 473 1.12 5.02 -4.33
N MET A 474 0.08 5.03 -5.15
CA MET A 474 0.15 4.64 -6.56
C MET A 474 1.11 5.54 -7.36
N GLY A 475 1.07 6.87 -7.12
CA GLY A 475 1.97 7.82 -7.77
C GLY A 475 3.44 7.55 -7.46
N THR A 476 3.78 7.34 -6.19
CA THR A 476 5.16 6.97 -5.78
C THR A 476 5.57 5.60 -6.33
N GLY A 477 4.64 4.65 -6.41
CA GLY A 477 4.86 3.33 -7.03
C GLY A 477 5.24 3.44 -8.51
N GLN A 478 4.52 4.28 -9.29
CA GLN A 478 4.86 4.52 -10.69
C GLN A 478 6.28 5.06 -10.85
N ALA A 479 6.65 6.03 -10.02
CA ALA A 479 7.98 6.61 -10.05
C ALA A 479 9.08 5.59 -9.70
N ALA A 480 8.88 4.78 -8.67
CA ALA A 480 9.83 3.75 -8.28
C ALA A 480 10.03 2.71 -9.39
N GLY A 481 8.96 2.28 -10.06
CA GLY A 481 9.03 1.34 -11.18
C GLY A 481 9.82 1.88 -12.37
N VAL A 482 9.53 3.13 -12.79
CA VAL A 482 10.27 3.80 -13.88
C VAL A 482 11.74 4.01 -13.51
N ALA A 483 12.02 4.47 -12.28
CA ALA A 483 13.39 4.70 -11.81
C ALA A 483 14.21 3.40 -11.76
N ALA A 484 13.64 2.29 -11.28
CA ALA A 484 14.28 0.99 -11.30
C ALA A 484 14.67 0.57 -12.72
N ALA A 485 13.76 0.74 -13.69
CA ALA A 485 14.02 0.42 -15.09
C ALA A 485 15.12 1.30 -15.69
N GLN A 486 15.07 2.62 -15.47
CA GLN A 486 16.08 3.56 -15.96
C GLN A 486 17.45 3.29 -15.35
N SER A 487 17.53 2.95 -14.06
CA SER A 487 18.79 2.61 -13.39
C SER A 487 19.45 1.37 -13.99
N ILE A 488 18.64 0.37 -14.41
CA ILE A 488 19.14 -0.83 -15.11
C ILE A 488 19.64 -0.46 -16.51
N ALA A 489 18.87 0.30 -17.26
CA ALA A 489 19.22 0.71 -18.62
C ALA A 489 20.51 1.55 -18.65
N ALA A 490 20.71 2.42 -17.65
CA ALA A 490 21.90 3.25 -17.53
C ALA A 490 23.09 2.53 -16.86
N GLY A 491 22.90 1.34 -16.29
CA GLY A 491 23.94 0.64 -15.52
C GLY A 491 24.36 1.40 -14.25
N LYS A 492 23.46 2.21 -13.67
CA LYS A 492 23.72 3.08 -12.52
C LYS A 492 22.96 2.58 -11.29
N ASN A 493 23.45 2.96 -10.10
CA ASN A 493 22.68 2.78 -8.86
C ASN A 493 21.38 3.62 -8.90
N VAL A 494 20.42 3.27 -8.05
CA VAL A 494 19.15 4.03 -7.98
C VAL A 494 19.35 5.47 -7.48
N GLN A 495 20.41 5.76 -6.74
CA GLN A 495 20.77 7.11 -6.29
C GLN A 495 21.33 8.00 -7.41
N ASP A 496 21.94 7.38 -8.44
CA ASP A 496 22.77 8.06 -9.44
C ASP A 496 22.07 8.25 -10.79
N ILE A 497 20.76 7.98 -10.88
CA ILE A 497 19.99 8.15 -12.11
C ILE A 497 19.84 9.62 -12.48
N ASP A 498 19.57 9.88 -13.75
CA ASP A 498 19.18 11.21 -14.25
C ASP A 498 17.72 11.49 -13.83
N THR A 499 17.55 12.32 -12.80
CA THR A 499 16.22 12.67 -12.28
C THR A 499 15.41 13.52 -13.26
N ASP A 500 16.04 14.32 -14.10
CA ASP A 500 15.35 15.08 -15.16
C ASP A 500 14.78 14.12 -16.22
N ALA A 501 15.53 13.07 -16.59
CA ALA A 501 15.02 12.02 -17.46
C ALA A 501 13.87 11.25 -16.81
N LEU A 502 13.95 10.96 -15.51
CA LEU A 502 12.87 10.32 -14.76
C LEU A 502 11.60 11.18 -14.83
N VAL A 503 11.69 12.46 -14.50
CA VAL A 503 10.56 13.39 -14.49
C VAL A 503 9.96 13.53 -15.89
N ARG A 504 10.79 13.63 -16.95
CA ARG A 504 10.30 13.65 -18.36
C ARG A 504 9.52 12.38 -18.69
N THR A 505 10.07 11.21 -18.41
CA THR A 505 9.40 9.92 -18.68
C THR A 505 8.08 9.80 -17.92
N LEU A 506 8.03 10.22 -16.67
CA LEU A 506 6.80 10.21 -15.88
C LEU A 506 5.73 11.09 -16.49
N ARG A 507 6.08 12.30 -16.97
CA ARG A 507 5.15 13.20 -17.70
C ARG A 507 4.64 12.58 -19.00
N GLU A 508 5.53 11.96 -19.78
CA GLU A 508 5.17 11.24 -21.01
C GLU A 508 4.20 10.09 -20.76
N MET A 509 4.32 9.42 -19.60
CA MET A 509 3.40 8.38 -19.13
C MET A 509 2.12 8.96 -18.51
N GLY A 510 1.91 10.27 -18.54
CA GLY A 510 0.72 10.95 -18.03
C GLY A 510 0.70 11.19 -16.52
N ALA A 511 1.80 10.91 -15.81
CA ALA A 511 1.91 11.26 -14.40
C ALA A 511 1.89 12.79 -14.20
N LYS A 512 1.35 13.22 -13.08
CA LYS A 512 1.32 14.63 -12.67
C LYS A 512 2.46 14.85 -11.68
N VAL A 513 3.54 15.48 -12.14
CA VAL A 513 4.79 15.69 -11.41
C VAL A 513 5.31 17.12 -11.57
#